data_1eacd470ebcf16312de58f7b3f751dfb
#
_entry.id   1eacd470ebcf16312de58f7b3f751dfb
#
_cell.length_a   1.000
_cell.length_b   1.000
_cell.length_c   1.000
_cell.angle_alpha   90.00
_cell.angle_beta   90.00
_cell.angle_gamma   90.00
#
_symmetry.space_group_name_H-M   'P 1'
#
loop_
_entity.id
_entity.type
_entity.pdbx_description
1 polymer ?
#
loop_
_entity_poly.entity_id
_entity_poly.type
_entity_poly.pdbx_seq_one_letter_code
_entity_poly.pdbx_strand_id
1 'polypeptide(L)'
;RLLVLWYEIYEHIIYAPNEHVSVASFPDMRERTIVVNGFSKSFAMTGWRLGYSAAPEHFSKAFNMLQSQLTSGPSSIAQEAALAGYVELGNKGGAPVETMRKKFQERRDYVMERLRKIDGVEIETPGGAFYAFPDVTKLCGGEKGGFVEGFGPVKGSDEMCRYLLQEARVALVPGSAFGVDECIRISYAASDETLEKALDRITEALDPKKFKRSGNW
;
A
#
# COMPACT_ATOMS: atom_id res chain seq x y z
N ARG A 1 -18.73 -9.93 -23.03
CA ARG A 1 -18.64 -9.81 -21.56
C ARG A 1 -17.18 -9.56 -21.19
N LEU A 2 -16.93 -8.60 -20.26
CA LEU A 2 -15.62 -8.38 -19.68
C LEU A 2 -15.33 -9.45 -18.61
N LEU A 3 -14.09 -9.93 -18.54
CA LEU A 3 -13.56 -10.70 -17.42
C LEU A 3 -13.01 -9.73 -16.38
N VAL A 4 -13.10 -10.10 -15.11
CA VAL A 4 -12.60 -9.32 -13.98
C VAL A 4 -11.49 -10.10 -13.30
N LEU A 5 -10.31 -9.50 -13.21
CA LEU A 5 -9.23 -9.95 -12.33
C LEU A 5 -9.23 -9.06 -11.08
N TRP A 6 -9.54 -9.66 -9.92
CA TRP A 6 -9.77 -8.91 -8.70
C TRP A 6 -8.79 -9.33 -7.60
N TYR A 7 -8.00 -8.38 -7.08
CA TYR A 7 -6.94 -8.65 -6.13
C TYR A 7 -7.33 -8.22 -4.72
N GLU A 8 -7.48 -9.20 -3.79
CA GLU A 8 -8.05 -9.01 -2.46
C GLU A 8 -7.03 -9.16 -1.32
N ILE A 9 -5.75 -8.97 -1.58
CA ILE A 9 -4.64 -9.24 -0.63
C ILE A 9 -4.74 -8.50 0.71
N TYR A 10 -5.53 -7.43 0.78
CA TYR A 10 -5.73 -6.60 1.98
C TYR A 10 -7.10 -6.80 2.64
N GLU A 11 -7.86 -7.85 2.29
CA GLU A 11 -9.23 -8.08 2.76
C GLU A 11 -9.39 -8.04 4.30
N HIS A 12 -8.36 -8.43 5.05
CA HIS A 12 -8.36 -8.42 6.52
C HIS A 12 -7.70 -7.19 7.13
N ILE A 13 -7.11 -6.31 6.34
CA ILE A 13 -6.49 -5.07 6.80
C ILE A 13 -7.38 -3.92 6.38
N ILE A 14 -8.58 -3.88 6.95
CA ILE A 14 -9.61 -2.89 6.72
C ILE A 14 -9.98 -2.25 8.05
N TYR A 15 -10.25 -0.95 8.03
CA TYR A 15 -10.50 -0.14 9.21
C TYR A 15 -11.97 0.28 9.25
N ALA A 16 -12.59 0.12 10.41
CA ALA A 16 -13.98 0.54 10.61
C ALA A 16 -14.16 2.02 10.22
N PRO A 17 -15.31 2.40 9.64
CA PRO A 17 -16.53 1.59 9.46
C PRO A 17 -16.54 0.73 8.18
N ASN A 18 -15.44 0.69 7.41
CA ASN A 18 -15.40 -0.04 6.15
C ASN A 18 -15.35 -1.56 6.37
N GLU A 19 -15.94 -2.27 5.42
CA GLU A 19 -15.95 -3.73 5.35
C GLU A 19 -15.51 -4.18 3.96
N HIS A 20 -14.84 -5.34 3.90
CA HIS A 20 -14.48 -5.92 2.62
C HIS A 20 -15.68 -6.62 1.98
N VAL A 21 -15.89 -6.34 0.70
CA VAL A 21 -16.88 -7.02 -0.14
C VAL A 21 -16.18 -7.50 -1.41
N SER A 22 -16.13 -8.82 -1.60
CA SER A 22 -15.57 -9.39 -2.82
C SER A 22 -16.47 -9.07 -4.03
N VAL A 23 -15.86 -8.67 -5.14
CA VAL A 23 -16.56 -8.47 -6.42
C VAL A 23 -17.25 -9.77 -6.88
N ALA A 24 -16.68 -10.93 -6.57
CA ALA A 24 -17.27 -12.22 -6.93
C ALA A 24 -18.59 -12.52 -6.19
N SER A 25 -18.93 -11.77 -5.13
CA SER A 25 -20.19 -11.93 -4.37
C SER A 25 -21.39 -11.20 -5.00
N PHE A 26 -21.16 -10.29 -5.94
CA PHE A 26 -22.25 -9.60 -6.63
C PHE A 26 -22.96 -10.51 -7.66
N PRO A 27 -24.25 -10.25 -7.95
CA PRO A 27 -24.97 -11.00 -8.97
C PRO A 27 -24.22 -11.07 -10.31
N ASP A 28 -24.20 -12.23 -10.93
CA ASP A 28 -23.58 -12.52 -12.24
C ASP A 28 -22.05 -12.29 -12.31
N MET A 29 -21.39 -11.99 -11.19
CA MET A 29 -19.95 -11.72 -11.18
C MET A 29 -19.11 -12.98 -10.98
N ARG A 30 -19.58 -14.00 -10.27
CA ARG A 30 -18.82 -15.21 -9.95
C ARG A 30 -18.27 -15.92 -11.19
N GLU A 31 -19.08 -16.04 -12.23
CA GLU A 31 -18.74 -16.77 -13.48
C GLU A 31 -17.79 -16.00 -14.40
N ARG A 32 -17.40 -14.79 -14.02
CA ARG A 32 -16.55 -13.90 -14.81
C ARG A 32 -15.45 -13.22 -14.00
N THR A 33 -15.29 -13.60 -12.73
CA THR A 33 -14.30 -13.03 -11.84
C THR A 33 -13.24 -14.07 -11.46
N ILE A 34 -11.99 -13.68 -11.58
CA ILE A 34 -10.83 -14.37 -11.04
C ILE A 34 -10.39 -13.57 -9.82
N VAL A 35 -10.67 -14.10 -8.64
CA VAL A 35 -10.16 -13.52 -7.39
C VAL A 35 -8.74 -14.01 -7.15
N VAL A 36 -7.84 -13.10 -6.87
CA VAL A 36 -6.45 -13.38 -6.50
C VAL A 36 -6.21 -12.88 -5.08
N ASN A 37 -5.70 -13.75 -4.23
CA ASN A 37 -5.44 -13.43 -2.84
C ASN A 37 -4.19 -14.18 -2.34
N GLY A 38 -3.81 -14.02 -1.08
CA GLY A 38 -2.65 -14.69 -0.53
C GLY A 38 -2.39 -14.39 0.93
N PHE A 39 -1.33 -14.99 1.43
CA PHE A 39 -0.96 -14.96 2.85
C PHE A 39 0.03 -13.84 3.20
N SER A 40 0.56 -13.17 2.18
CA SER A 40 1.66 -12.21 2.34
C SER A 40 1.36 -11.07 3.31
N LYS A 41 0.13 -10.55 3.33
CA LYS A 41 -0.23 -9.35 4.09
C LYS A 41 -0.96 -9.71 5.38
N SER A 42 -2.14 -10.31 5.28
CA SER A 42 -2.97 -10.65 6.44
C SER A 42 -2.30 -11.62 7.42
N PHE A 43 -1.50 -12.55 6.91
CA PHE A 43 -0.79 -13.54 7.72
C PHE A 43 0.71 -13.20 7.92
N ALA A 44 1.16 -12.02 7.49
CA ALA A 44 2.56 -11.58 7.56
C ALA A 44 3.56 -12.57 6.93
N MET A 45 3.15 -13.28 5.87
CA MET A 45 3.89 -14.37 5.22
C MET A 45 4.51 -13.93 3.87
N THR A 46 5.07 -12.73 3.79
CA THR A 46 5.65 -12.22 2.54
C THR A 46 6.79 -13.09 2.00
N GLY A 47 7.66 -13.58 2.88
CA GLY A 47 8.81 -14.42 2.55
C GLY A 47 8.43 -15.86 2.14
N TRP A 48 7.23 -16.33 2.47
CA TRP A 48 6.76 -17.69 2.16
C TRP A 48 6.32 -17.85 0.71
N ARG A 49 6.13 -16.76 -0.01
CA ARG A 49 5.79 -16.74 -1.44
C ARG A 49 4.56 -17.60 -1.78
N LEU A 50 3.47 -17.44 -1.03
CA LEU A 50 2.25 -18.22 -1.19
C LEU A 50 1.03 -17.31 -1.42
N GLY A 51 0.24 -17.68 -2.42
CA GLY A 51 -1.04 -17.07 -2.75
C GLY A 51 -1.96 -18.11 -3.37
N TYR A 52 -3.18 -17.71 -3.64
CA TYR A 52 -4.18 -18.55 -4.29
C TYR A 52 -5.08 -17.70 -5.20
N SER A 53 -5.76 -18.39 -6.10
CA SER A 53 -6.83 -17.80 -6.89
C SER A 53 -8.11 -18.63 -6.77
N ALA A 54 -9.25 -17.95 -6.77
CA ALA A 54 -10.56 -18.55 -6.88
C ALA A 54 -11.20 -18.10 -8.19
N ALA A 55 -11.54 -19.04 -9.05
CA ALA A 55 -12.02 -18.73 -10.40
C ALA A 55 -12.94 -19.86 -10.91
N PRO A 56 -13.75 -19.62 -11.96
CA PRO A 56 -14.45 -20.69 -12.67
C PRO A 56 -13.51 -21.83 -13.07
N GLU A 57 -14.01 -23.05 -13.06
CA GLU A 57 -13.22 -24.29 -13.19
C GLU A 57 -12.29 -24.31 -14.42
N HIS A 58 -12.75 -23.80 -15.55
CA HIS A 58 -11.95 -23.77 -16.78
C HIS A 58 -10.69 -22.89 -16.64
N PHE A 59 -10.75 -21.77 -15.90
CA PHE A 59 -9.57 -20.97 -15.56
C PHE A 59 -8.66 -21.70 -14.59
N SER A 60 -9.22 -22.29 -13.51
CA SER A 60 -8.43 -22.99 -12.51
C SER A 60 -7.67 -24.19 -13.11
N LYS A 61 -8.27 -24.92 -14.04
CA LYS A 61 -7.60 -25.99 -14.81
C LYS A 61 -6.43 -25.46 -15.64
N ALA A 62 -6.64 -24.33 -16.34
CA ALA A 62 -5.58 -23.69 -17.13
C ALA A 62 -4.43 -23.19 -16.23
N PHE A 63 -4.73 -22.58 -15.08
CA PHE A 63 -3.71 -22.13 -14.13
C PHE A 63 -2.89 -23.29 -13.59
N ASN A 64 -3.51 -24.41 -13.20
CA ASN A 64 -2.80 -25.60 -12.73
C ASN A 64 -1.90 -26.18 -13.81
N MET A 65 -2.34 -26.23 -15.05
CA MET A 65 -1.55 -26.70 -16.18
C MET A 65 -0.31 -25.79 -16.37
N LEU A 66 -0.50 -24.48 -16.43
CA LEU A 66 0.61 -23.53 -16.59
C LEU A 66 1.58 -23.57 -15.41
N GLN A 67 1.04 -23.57 -14.19
CA GLN A 67 1.86 -23.63 -12.97
C GLN A 67 2.73 -24.88 -12.92
N SER A 68 2.19 -26.03 -13.28
CA SER A 68 2.92 -27.30 -13.31
C SER A 68 4.09 -27.28 -14.27
N GLN A 69 3.98 -26.57 -15.41
CA GLN A 69 5.03 -26.46 -16.40
C GLN A 69 6.07 -25.38 -16.07
N LEU A 70 5.64 -24.29 -15.43
CA LEU A 70 6.51 -23.13 -15.17
C LEU A 70 7.35 -23.30 -13.89
N THR A 71 6.73 -23.79 -12.80
CA THR A 71 7.38 -23.83 -11.47
C THR A 71 7.14 -25.14 -10.70
N SER A 72 6.41 -26.09 -11.29
CA SER A 72 5.92 -27.34 -10.66
C SER A 72 4.90 -27.13 -9.54
N GLY A 73 4.89 -25.98 -8.88
CA GLY A 73 3.96 -25.61 -7.83
C GLY A 73 4.60 -24.82 -6.69
N PRO A 74 3.80 -24.28 -5.77
CA PRO A 74 4.32 -23.60 -4.58
C PRO A 74 4.94 -24.59 -3.59
N SER A 75 5.84 -24.09 -2.72
CA SER A 75 6.48 -24.88 -1.67
C SER A 75 5.45 -25.61 -0.79
N SER A 76 5.59 -26.94 -0.63
CA SER A 76 4.72 -27.72 0.25
C SER A 76 4.79 -27.27 1.72
N ILE A 77 5.98 -26.88 2.19
CA ILE A 77 6.17 -26.33 3.53
C ILE A 77 5.35 -25.04 3.72
N ALA A 78 5.36 -24.15 2.70
CA ALA A 78 4.58 -22.93 2.75
C ALA A 78 3.06 -23.21 2.73
N GLN A 79 2.61 -24.24 1.98
CA GLN A 79 1.21 -24.65 1.94
C GLN A 79 0.76 -25.19 3.29
N GLU A 80 1.54 -26.06 3.93
CA GLU A 80 1.22 -26.61 5.27
C GLU A 80 1.18 -25.49 6.33
N ALA A 81 2.12 -24.56 6.30
CA ALA A 81 2.11 -23.41 7.21
C ALA A 81 0.85 -22.53 7.03
N ALA A 82 0.44 -22.28 5.78
CA ALA A 82 -0.78 -21.54 5.50
C ALA A 82 -2.04 -22.30 5.89
N LEU A 83 -2.09 -23.61 5.64
CA LEU A 83 -3.19 -24.47 6.05
C LEU A 83 -3.35 -24.45 7.57
N ALA A 84 -2.25 -24.60 8.32
CA ALA A 84 -2.27 -24.48 9.78
C ALA A 84 -2.83 -23.12 10.24
N GLY A 85 -2.41 -22.03 9.60
CA GLY A 85 -2.93 -20.68 9.87
C GLY A 85 -4.45 -20.60 9.63
N TYR A 86 -4.97 -21.16 8.56
CA TYR A 86 -6.42 -21.18 8.29
C TYR A 86 -7.20 -22.08 9.26
N VAL A 87 -6.67 -23.26 9.58
CA VAL A 87 -7.34 -24.21 10.48
C VAL A 87 -7.34 -23.71 11.92
N GLU A 88 -6.19 -23.25 12.41
CA GLU A 88 -6.00 -22.81 13.80
C GLU A 88 -6.66 -21.46 14.09
N LEU A 89 -6.54 -20.51 13.15
CA LEU A 89 -6.95 -19.13 13.34
C LEU A 89 -8.28 -18.79 12.65
N GLY A 90 -8.80 -19.69 11.83
CA GLY A 90 -9.98 -19.48 11.00
C GLY A 90 -9.71 -18.62 9.77
N ASN A 91 -10.67 -18.53 8.88
CA ASN A 91 -10.55 -17.86 7.58
C ASN A 91 -10.27 -16.35 7.67
N LYS A 92 -10.54 -15.73 8.81
CA LYS A 92 -10.23 -14.30 9.09
C LYS A 92 -8.91 -14.10 9.83
N GLY A 93 -8.12 -15.17 10.06
CA GLY A 93 -6.82 -15.11 10.73
C GLY A 93 -6.88 -14.91 12.24
N GLY A 94 -8.06 -14.90 12.85
CA GLY A 94 -8.26 -14.85 14.30
C GLY A 94 -7.61 -13.65 15.00
N ALA A 95 -7.30 -13.85 16.29
CA ALA A 95 -6.73 -12.82 17.15
C ALA A 95 -5.37 -12.22 16.67
N PRO A 96 -4.43 -12.99 16.09
CA PRO A 96 -3.19 -12.43 15.59
C PRO A 96 -3.38 -11.41 14.46
N VAL A 97 -4.25 -11.70 13.49
CA VAL A 97 -4.55 -10.78 12.38
C VAL A 97 -5.25 -9.54 12.90
N GLU A 98 -6.21 -9.69 13.82
CA GLU A 98 -6.91 -8.56 14.44
C GLU A 98 -5.97 -7.67 15.27
N THR A 99 -5.03 -8.24 15.99
CA THR A 99 -4.00 -7.49 16.72
C THR A 99 -3.13 -6.67 15.76
N MET A 100 -2.69 -7.28 14.66
CA MET A 100 -1.92 -6.60 13.62
C MET A 100 -2.75 -5.49 12.95
N ARG A 101 -4.01 -5.75 12.61
CA ARG A 101 -4.93 -4.76 12.03
C ARG A 101 -5.10 -3.53 12.93
N LYS A 102 -5.32 -3.75 14.23
CA LYS A 102 -5.41 -2.66 15.22
C LYS A 102 -4.14 -1.84 15.26
N LYS A 103 -2.98 -2.51 15.26
CA LYS A 103 -1.68 -1.81 15.25
C LYS A 103 -1.47 -0.98 13.98
N PHE A 104 -1.88 -1.48 12.82
CA PHE A 104 -1.86 -0.70 11.59
C PHE A 104 -2.84 0.48 11.63
N GLN A 105 -3.99 0.33 12.25
CA GLN A 105 -4.93 1.44 12.42
C GLN A 105 -4.34 2.54 13.31
N GLU A 106 -3.72 2.20 14.43
CA GLU A 106 -3.02 3.16 15.30
C GLU A 106 -1.93 3.91 14.54
N ARG A 107 -1.10 3.20 13.77
CA ARG A 107 -0.05 3.79 12.93
C ARG A 107 -0.62 4.68 11.85
N ARG A 108 -1.71 4.27 11.19
CA ARG A 108 -2.44 5.10 10.24
C ARG A 108 -2.83 6.43 10.89
N ASP A 109 -3.50 6.36 12.01
CA ASP A 109 -4.03 7.55 12.69
C ASP A 109 -2.90 8.50 13.09
N TYR A 110 -1.80 7.97 13.61
CA TYR A 110 -0.58 8.73 13.91
C TYR A 110 0.01 9.39 12.65
N VAL A 111 0.18 8.63 11.57
CA VAL A 111 0.73 9.16 10.30
C VAL A 111 -0.18 10.24 9.73
N MET A 112 -1.52 10.04 9.77
CA MET A 112 -2.49 11.04 9.32
C MET A 112 -2.40 12.34 10.12
N GLU A 113 -2.31 12.24 11.45
CA GLU A 113 -2.15 13.40 12.33
C GLU A 113 -0.88 14.20 11.98
N ARG A 114 0.23 13.50 11.76
CA ARG A 114 1.53 14.11 11.44
C ARG A 114 1.54 14.77 10.06
N LEU A 115 1.06 14.08 9.03
CA LEU A 115 1.05 14.60 7.65
C LEU A 115 0.14 15.81 7.49
N ARG A 116 -1.03 15.83 8.15
CA ARG A 116 -1.95 16.97 8.12
C ARG A 116 -1.39 18.26 8.74
N LYS A 117 -0.34 18.16 9.56
CA LYS A 117 0.35 19.33 10.14
C LYS A 117 1.37 19.94 9.19
N ILE A 118 1.74 19.24 8.12
CA ILE A 118 2.65 19.75 7.10
C ILE A 118 1.86 20.61 6.13
N ASP A 119 2.11 21.90 6.17
CA ASP A 119 1.42 22.85 5.29
C ASP A 119 1.73 22.55 3.81
N GLY A 120 0.71 22.49 2.98
CA GLY A 120 0.81 22.11 1.56
C GLY A 120 0.67 20.62 1.28
N VAL A 121 0.47 19.78 2.31
CA VAL A 121 0.13 18.37 2.17
C VAL A 121 -1.36 18.15 2.43
N GLU A 122 -2.05 17.53 1.50
CA GLU A 122 -3.44 17.13 1.65
C GLU A 122 -3.56 15.61 1.65
N ILE A 123 -4.40 15.05 2.53
CA ILE A 123 -4.54 13.60 2.63
C ILE A 123 -5.90 13.16 3.13
N GLU A 124 -6.49 12.21 2.41
CA GLU A 124 -7.66 11.45 2.83
C GLU A 124 -7.25 10.28 3.74
N THR A 125 -8.10 9.97 4.72
CA THR A 125 -7.83 8.86 5.63
C THR A 125 -8.06 7.53 4.92
N PRO A 126 -7.01 6.68 4.77
CA PRO A 126 -7.18 5.38 4.12
C PRO A 126 -8.09 4.45 4.92
N GLY A 127 -9.02 3.81 4.22
CA GLY A 127 -9.97 2.85 4.81
C GLY A 127 -9.43 1.44 4.99
N GLY A 128 -8.19 1.17 4.54
CA GLY A 128 -7.56 -0.15 4.63
C GLY A 128 -6.10 -0.13 4.20
N ALA A 129 -5.49 -1.30 4.12
CA ALA A 129 -4.07 -1.53 3.84
C ALA A 129 -3.14 -0.83 4.86
N PHE A 130 -1.91 -0.50 4.47
CA PHE A 130 -0.92 0.19 5.31
C PHE A 130 -0.14 1.23 4.52
N TYR A 131 -0.85 1.97 3.66
CA TYR A 131 -0.29 3.04 2.84
C TYR A 131 -1.05 4.34 3.07
N ALA A 132 -0.30 5.44 3.19
CA ALA A 132 -0.78 6.79 3.05
C ALA A 132 -0.42 7.30 1.65
N PHE A 133 -1.31 8.07 1.03
CA PHE A 133 -1.12 8.60 -0.32
C PHE A 133 -1.42 10.10 -0.35
N PRO A 134 -0.58 10.93 0.32
CA PRO A 134 -0.77 12.36 0.36
C PRO A 134 -0.57 13.03 -0.99
N ASP A 135 -1.43 14.00 -1.28
CA ASP A 135 -1.28 14.96 -2.36
C ASP A 135 -0.28 16.05 -1.95
N VAL A 136 0.70 16.28 -2.81
CA VAL A 136 1.79 17.24 -2.64
C VAL A 136 1.78 18.34 -3.71
N THR A 137 0.67 18.49 -4.45
CA THR A 137 0.52 19.48 -5.53
C THR A 137 0.86 20.89 -5.07
N LYS A 138 0.43 21.27 -3.87
CA LYS A 138 0.71 22.61 -3.31
C LYS A 138 2.19 22.83 -2.99
N LEU A 139 2.98 21.77 -2.88
CA LEU A 139 4.42 21.86 -2.68
C LEU A 139 5.18 21.90 -4.01
N CYS A 140 4.86 21.02 -4.95
CA CYS A 140 5.65 20.81 -6.16
C CYS A 140 4.87 20.89 -7.48
N GLY A 141 3.56 21.15 -7.44
CA GLY A 141 2.74 21.24 -8.66
C GLY A 141 2.96 22.54 -9.45
N GLY A 142 2.53 22.53 -10.73
CA GLY A 142 2.61 23.67 -11.64
C GLY A 142 3.92 23.74 -12.44
N GLU A 143 4.00 24.71 -13.37
CA GLU A 143 5.12 24.80 -14.33
C GLU A 143 6.50 24.97 -13.68
N LYS A 144 6.57 25.74 -12.58
CA LYS A 144 7.83 26.00 -11.88
C LYS A 144 8.18 24.91 -10.86
N GLY A 145 7.16 24.23 -10.30
CA GLY A 145 7.34 23.30 -9.18
C GLY A 145 7.74 24.00 -7.88
N GLY A 146 8.14 23.22 -6.88
CA GLY A 146 8.87 23.69 -5.70
C GLY A 146 10.35 23.88 -6.01
N PHE A 147 11.08 24.54 -5.11
CA PHE A 147 12.52 24.76 -5.25
C PHE A 147 13.25 24.55 -3.93
N VAL A 148 14.39 23.89 -4.01
CA VAL A 148 15.30 23.68 -2.87
C VAL A 148 16.69 24.13 -3.26
N GLU A 149 17.30 24.98 -2.46
CA GLU A 149 18.68 25.44 -2.68
C GLU A 149 19.65 24.26 -2.59
N GLY A 150 20.52 24.13 -3.57
CA GLY A 150 21.46 23.01 -3.69
C GLY A 150 20.88 21.72 -4.33
N PHE A 151 19.56 21.56 -4.35
CA PHE A 151 18.89 20.42 -5.01
C PHE A 151 18.32 20.84 -6.39
N GLY A 152 17.67 22.00 -6.45
CA GLY A 152 17.02 22.51 -7.65
C GLY A 152 15.48 22.37 -7.61
N PRO A 153 14.83 22.36 -8.80
CA PRO A 153 13.37 22.29 -8.89
C PRO A 153 12.84 20.91 -8.55
N VAL A 154 11.67 20.89 -7.87
CA VAL A 154 10.88 19.69 -7.53
C VAL A 154 9.52 19.87 -8.18
N LYS A 155 9.26 19.20 -9.30
CA LYS A 155 8.09 19.45 -10.16
C LYS A 155 6.99 18.38 -10.05
N GLY A 156 7.29 17.22 -9.51
CA GLY A 156 6.37 16.12 -9.40
C GLY A 156 6.79 15.11 -8.33
N SER A 157 6.12 13.99 -8.30
CA SER A 157 6.34 12.96 -7.28
C SER A 157 7.71 12.29 -7.35
N ASP A 158 8.29 12.17 -8.54
CA ASP A 158 9.62 11.57 -8.73
C ASP A 158 10.71 12.43 -8.09
N GLU A 159 10.74 13.75 -8.39
CA GLU A 159 11.67 14.68 -7.77
C GLU A 159 11.42 14.83 -6.28
N MET A 160 10.17 14.85 -5.84
CA MET A 160 9.82 14.88 -4.41
C MET A 160 10.36 13.66 -3.68
N CYS A 161 10.16 12.45 -4.20
CA CYS A 161 10.70 11.22 -3.61
C CYS A 161 12.23 11.20 -3.62
N ARG A 162 12.87 11.68 -4.70
CA ARG A 162 14.32 11.80 -4.78
C ARG A 162 14.87 12.82 -3.77
N TYR A 163 14.22 13.98 -3.65
CA TYR A 163 14.56 15.00 -2.67
C TYR A 163 14.48 14.45 -1.23
N LEU A 164 13.34 13.83 -0.86
CA LEU A 164 13.16 13.27 0.47
C LEU A 164 14.12 12.10 0.76
N LEU A 165 14.49 11.33 -0.26
CA LEU A 165 15.51 10.29 -0.11
C LEU A 165 16.91 10.88 0.17
N GLN A 166 17.30 11.93 -0.55
CA GLN A 166 18.63 12.53 -0.44
C GLN A 166 18.79 13.35 0.84
N GLU A 167 17.80 14.20 1.15
CA GLU A 167 17.90 15.16 2.25
C GLU A 167 17.33 14.61 3.56
N ALA A 168 16.20 13.92 3.49
CA ALA A 168 15.53 13.37 4.68
C ALA A 168 15.93 11.92 5.00
N ARG A 169 16.60 11.21 4.06
CA ARG A 169 16.91 9.78 4.18
C ARG A 169 15.65 8.94 4.37
N VAL A 170 14.57 9.32 3.70
CA VAL A 170 13.29 8.61 3.72
C VAL A 170 12.96 8.12 2.32
N ALA A 171 12.87 6.80 2.17
CA ALA A 171 12.51 6.16 0.90
C ALA A 171 10.99 6.09 0.77
N LEU A 172 10.45 6.70 -0.28
CA LEU A 172 9.03 6.74 -0.63
C LEU A 172 8.83 6.25 -2.07
N VAL A 173 7.59 6.02 -2.46
CA VAL A 173 7.27 5.63 -3.83
C VAL A 173 6.53 6.77 -4.51
N PRO A 174 6.99 7.24 -5.68
CA PRO A 174 6.33 8.31 -6.41
C PRO A 174 4.94 7.87 -6.90
N GLY A 175 3.99 8.80 -6.88
CA GLY A 175 2.63 8.56 -7.34
C GLY A 175 2.53 8.37 -8.85
N SER A 176 3.50 8.87 -9.62
CA SER A 176 3.65 8.60 -11.06
C SER A 176 3.65 7.10 -11.38
N ALA A 177 4.22 6.26 -10.50
CA ALA A 177 4.17 4.79 -10.60
C ALA A 177 2.75 4.22 -10.52
N PHE A 178 1.79 5.00 -10.06
CA PHE A 178 0.35 4.66 -9.95
C PHE A 178 -0.53 5.53 -10.88
N GLY A 179 0.08 6.32 -11.76
CA GLY A 179 -0.63 7.22 -12.68
C GLY A 179 -1.12 8.53 -12.06
N VAL A 180 -0.63 8.90 -10.86
CA VAL A 180 -1.02 10.12 -10.12
C VAL A 180 0.24 10.83 -9.65
N ASP A 181 0.81 11.70 -10.50
CA ASP A 181 2.08 12.39 -10.21
C ASP A 181 1.98 13.47 -9.13
N GLU A 182 0.75 13.81 -8.73
CA GLU A 182 0.45 14.74 -7.64
C GLU A 182 0.66 14.15 -6.25
N CYS A 183 0.79 12.83 -6.15
CA CYS A 183 0.84 12.12 -4.86
C CYS A 183 2.18 11.42 -4.63
N ILE A 184 2.46 11.10 -3.37
CA ILE A 184 3.55 10.22 -2.97
C ILE A 184 3.01 9.10 -2.07
N ARG A 185 3.53 7.86 -2.19
CA ARG A 185 3.09 6.76 -1.33
C ARG A 185 4.05 6.54 -0.18
N ILE A 186 3.50 6.58 1.03
CA ILE A 186 4.18 6.31 2.29
C ILE A 186 3.66 5.00 2.88
N SER A 187 4.53 4.04 3.15
CA SER A 187 4.15 2.82 3.88
C SER A 187 4.31 3.03 5.37
N TYR A 188 3.27 2.69 6.15
CA TYR A 188 3.37 2.67 7.61
C TYR A 188 3.51 1.25 8.20
N ALA A 189 3.92 0.28 7.36
CA ALA A 189 4.33 -1.05 7.79
C ALA A 189 5.78 -1.04 8.31
N ALA A 190 6.06 -0.21 9.31
CA ALA A 190 7.35 -0.05 9.96
C ALA A 190 7.16 0.07 11.48
N SER A 191 8.23 0.05 12.26
CA SER A 191 8.14 0.28 13.71
C SER A 191 7.70 1.71 14.02
N ASP A 192 7.09 1.92 15.18
CA ASP A 192 6.61 3.24 15.61
C ASP A 192 7.78 4.25 15.66
N GLU A 193 8.94 3.84 16.18
CA GLU A 193 10.16 4.65 16.20
C GLU A 193 10.65 5.03 14.79
N THR A 194 10.57 4.09 13.83
CA THR A 194 10.97 4.37 12.45
C THR A 194 10.01 5.37 11.80
N LEU A 195 8.70 5.23 12.05
CA LEU A 195 7.69 6.17 11.54
C LEU A 195 7.86 7.56 12.12
N GLU A 196 8.08 7.67 13.43
CA GLU A 196 8.35 8.94 14.09
C GLU A 196 9.55 9.65 13.48
N LYS A 197 10.70 8.98 13.41
CA LYS A 197 11.92 9.53 12.80
C LYS A 197 11.72 9.93 11.33
N ALA A 198 11.00 9.12 10.55
CA ALA A 198 10.74 9.42 9.15
C ALA A 198 9.87 10.67 8.99
N LEU A 199 8.80 10.77 9.79
CA LEU A 199 7.87 11.90 9.75
C LEU A 199 8.53 13.20 10.26
N ASP A 200 9.39 13.14 11.27
CA ASP A 200 10.18 14.28 11.73
C ASP A 200 11.08 14.82 10.61
N ARG A 201 11.81 13.93 9.93
CA ARG A 201 12.70 14.27 8.82
C ARG A 201 11.94 14.81 7.60
N ILE A 202 10.78 14.23 7.27
CA ILE A 202 9.91 14.76 6.21
C ILE A 202 9.46 16.17 6.57
N THR A 203 8.98 16.38 7.80
CA THR A 203 8.52 17.69 8.28
C THR A 203 9.64 18.74 8.21
N GLU A 204 10.84 18.36 8.64
CA GLU A 204 12.01 19.24 8.57
C GLU A 204 12.44 19.56 7.12
N ALA A 205 12.42 18.57 6.23
CA ALA A 205 12.76 18.76 4.82
C ALA A 205 11.76 19.65 4.10
N LEU A 206 10.48 19.58 4.46
CA LEU A 206 9.41 20.39 3.87
C LEU A 206 9.14 21.70 4.61
N ASP A 207 10.01 22.09 5.57
CA ASP A 207 9.94 23.40 6.21
C ASP A 207 10.03 24.53 5.17
N PRO A 208 9.13 25.54 5.18
CA PRO A 208 9.14 26.64 4.22
C PRO A 208 10.45 27.42 4.12
N LYS A 209 11.31 27.34 5.13
CA LYS A 209 12.65 27.93 5.11
C LYS A 209 13.63 27.18 4.19
N LYS A 210 13.43 25.86 4.03
CA LYS A 210 14.24 24.97 3.19
C LYS A 210 13.59 24.72 1.84
N PHE A 211 12.30 24.45 1.85
CA PHE A 211 11.50 24.09 0.67
C PHE A 211 10.61 25.27 0.23
N LYS A 212 10.99 25.93 -0.84
CA LYS A 212 10.20 27.01 -1.45
C LYS A 212 9.13 26.41 -2.33
N ARG A 213 7.86 26.67 -2.02
CA ARG A 213 6.70 26.14 -2.75
C ARG A 213 6.56 26.72 -4.13
N SER A 214 5.83 26.03 -4.99
CA SER A 214 5.45 26.52 -6.31
C SER A 214 4.84 27.92 -6.25
N GLY A 215 5.38 28.83 -7.06
CA GLY A 215 4.93 30.23 -7.13
C GLY A 215 5.52 31.19 -6.10
N ASN A 216 6.30 30.72 -5.13
CA ASN A 216 6.92 31.56 -4.09
C ASN A 216 8.43 31.79 -4.29
N TRP A 217 8.94 31.59 -5.51
CA TRP A 217 10.38 31.81 -5.88
C TRP A 217 10.57 32.26 -7.33
#